data_cd78b3f02469bb804f77cb3b2da799e3
#
_entry.id   cd78b3f02469bb804f77cb3b2da799e3
#
_cell.length_a   1.000
_cell.length_b   1.000
_cell.length_c   1.000
_cell.angle_alpha   90.00
_cell.angle_beta   90.00
_cell.angle_gamma   90.00
#
_symmetry.space_group_name_H-M   'P 1'
#
loop_
_entity.id
_entity.type
_entity.pdbx_description
1 polymer ?
#
loop_
_entity_poly.entity_id
_entity_poly.type
_entity_poly.pdbx_seq_one_letter_code
_entity_poly.pdbx_strand_id
1 'polypeptide(L)'
;MNGRAFKLGIFAKPDGKPFTAIVLDDTAIDLGQAVAASCKKLKTESGNPNQSIQDLLESWDANFATLQEIVAFLDKDGARPGATPVKDLTPKPPVARPGKMFYAAQNFQEHVDEMIRAGMSPTTGPKFTGEKSTTRPYLFLKAPSCLAGANDDIAVPSDVKKVDWEAEIACVISKRGKRIKGERALDYVAGWMTTNDVSARDLQIRTDRPGLRSDWLNGKSHDKFAPMGPFLVPKAFVPNHMNLFIRLTLNGAVKQNGNTSQFIFTPEEQIEYASDILSVETGDIFVCGTCGGVGQGTHTFINVGDVMETEVEGLGKMTNKFVAEA
;
A
#
# COMPACT_ATOMS: atom_id res chain seq x y z
N MET A 1 -19.69 -18.67 6.37
CA MET A 1 -18.50 -19.44 6.77
C MET A 1 -17.36 -18.92 5.92
N ASN A 2 -16.37 -18.26 6.53
CA ASN A 2 -15.21 -17.83 5.77
C ASN A 2 -14.41 -19.09 5.39
N GLY A 3 -14.28 -19.38 4.09
CA GLY A 3 -13.41 -20.43 3.59
C GLY A 3 -11.95 -20.19 3.99
N ARG A 4 -11.03 -21.04 3.52
CA ARG A 4 -9.59 -20.85 3.76
C ARG A 4 -9.13 -19.47 3.30
N ALA A 5 -8.36 -18.80 4.13
CA ALA A 5 -7.76 -17.50 3.80
C ALA A 5 -6.73 -17.68 2.67
N PHE A 6 -6.70 -16.70 1.77
CA PHE A 6 -5.73 -16.61 0.68
C PHE A 6 -5.33 -15.15 0.44
N LYS A 7 -4.24 -14.96 -0.27
CA LYS A 7 -3.78 -13.66 -0.73
C LYS A 7 -3.74 -13.66 -2.25
N LEU A 8 -3.76 -12.49 -2.86
CA LEU A 8 -3.53 -12.32 -4.29
C LEU A 8 -2.21 -11.58 -4.51
N GLY A 9 -1.46 -11.97 -5.53
CA GLY A 9 -0.22 -11.29 -5.88
C GLY A 9 0.03 -11.34 -7.37
N ILE A 10 0.85 -10.41 -7.85
CA ILE A 10 1.43 -10.45 -9.20
C ILE A 10 2.90 -10.76 -9.03
N PHE A 11 3.37 -11.79 -9.71
CA PHE A 11 4.74 -12.26 -9.62
C PHE A 11 5.36 -12.42 -11.00
N ALA A 12 6.66 -12.18 -11.10
CA ALA A 12 7.45 -12.56 -12.26
C ALA A 12 8.32 -13.77 -11.94
N LYS A 13 8.36 -14.71 -12.88
CA LYS A 13 9.33 -15.81 -12.90
C LYS A 13 10.71 -15.31 -13.36
N PRO A 14 11.78 -16.14 -13.27
CA PRO A 14 13.09 -15.76 -13.79
C PRO A 14 13.12 -15.38 -15.27
N ASP A 15 12.17 -15.88 -16.07
CA ASP A 15 11.97 -15.50 -17.47
C ASP A 15 11.34 -14.11 -17.67
N GLY A 16 11.00 -13.43 -16.57
CA GLY A 16 10.49 -12.07 -16.54
C GLY A 16 9.00 -11.91 -16.85
N LYS A 17 8.26 -12.97 -17.20
CA LYS A 17 6.83 -12.90 -17.50
C LYS A 17 6.00 -12.81 -16.22
N PRO A 18 5.21 -11.74 -16.02
CA PRO A 18 4.34 -11.61 -14.86
C PRO A 18 3.11 -12.53 -15.00
N PHE A 19 2.62 -13.00 -13.85
CA PHE A 19 1.37 -13.74 -13.74
C PHE A 19 0.65 -13.39 -12.43
N THR A 20 -0.65 -13.50 -12.42
CA THR A 20 -1.46 -13.34 -11.22
C THR A 20 -1.54 -14.68 -10.48
N ALA A 21 -1.41 -14.65 -9.17
CA ALA A 21 -1.46 -15.83 -8.33
C ALA A 21 -2.45 -15.72 -7.18
N ILE A 22 -3.06 -16.85 -6.85
CA ILE A 22 -3.60 -17.11 -5.52
C ILE A 22 -2.44 -17.61 -4.66
N VAL A 23 -2.23 -16.99 -3.50
CA VAL A 23 -1.19 -17.41 -2.57
C VAL A 23 -1.83 -18.11 -1.38
N LEU A 24 -1.47 -19.37 -1.20
CA LEU A 24 -1.84 -20.20 -0.05
C LEU A 24 -0.57 -20.50 0.73
N ASP A 25 -0.56 -20.14 2.00
CA ASP A 25 0.65 -20.13 2.83
C ASP A 25 1.77 -19.35 2.12
N ASP A 26 2.89 -19.99 1.80
CA ASP A 26 4.03 -19.37 1.09
C ASP A 26 4.15 -19.87 -0.37
N THR A 27 3.05 -20.36 -0.96
CA THR A 27 3.02 -20.90 -2.31
C THR A 27 2.11 -20.07 -3.21
N ALA A 28 2.67 -19.55 -4.29
CA ALA A 28 1.94 -18.87 -5.35
C ALA A 28 1.43 -19.93 -6.36
N ILE A 29 0.13 -19.95 -6.57
CA ILE A 29 -0.56 -20.83 -7.52
C ILE A 29 -1.03 -19.96 -8.68
N ASP A 30 -0.63 -20.28 -9.89
CA ASP A 30 -1.03 -19.53 -11.09
C ASP A 30 -2.55 -19.48 -11.23
N LEU A 31 -3.12 -18.27 -11.24
CA LEU A 31 -4.57 -18.07 -11.26
C LEU A 31 -5.22 -18.64 -12.52
N GLY A 32 -4.60 -18.44 -13.68
CA GLY A 32 -5.14 -18.97 -14.95
C GLY A 32 -5.22 -20.48 -14.95
N GLN A 33 -4.19 -21.15 -14.43
CA GLN A 33 -4.18 -22.62 -14.31
C GLN A 33 -5.14 -23.11 -13.23
N ALA A 34 -5.30 -22.39 -12.12
CA ALA A 34 -6.27 -22.73 -11.07
C ALA A 34 -7.71 -22.60 -11.57
N VAL A 35 -8.01 -21.55 -12.35
CA VAL A 35 -9.30 -21.36 -13.02
C VAL A 35 -9.59 -22.51 -13.98
N ALA A 36 -8.61 -22.88 -14.83
CA ALA A 36 -8.76 -23.98 -15.77
C ALA A 36 -9.00 -25.33 -15.06
N ALA A 37 -8.22 -25.63 -14.03
CA ALA A 37 -8.34 -26.88 -13.27
C ALA A 37 -9.68 -26.99 -12.52
N SER A 38 -10.19 -25.89 -11.96
CA SER A 38 -11.46 -25.88 -11.21
C SER A 38 -12.70 -25.79 -12.10
N CYS A 39 -12.55 -25.53 -13.40
CA CYS A 39 -13.64 -25.25 -14.34
C CYS A 39 -14.53 -24.05 -13.91
N LYS A 40 -14.02 -23.16 -13.09
CA LYS A 40 -14.71 -21.94 -12.64
C LYS A 40 -14.48 -20.80 -13.62
N LYS A 41 -15.34 -19.78 -13.57
CA LYS A 41 -15.25 -18.61 -14.46
C LYS A 41 -15.26 -17.34 -13.63
N LEU A 42 -14.20 -16.53 -13.77
CA LEU A 42 -14.12 -15.20 -13.23
C LEU A 42 -14.81 -14.20 -14.18
N LYS A 43 -15.44 -13.20 -13.62
CA LYS A 43 -16.07 -12.11 -14.38
C LYS A 43 -15.03 -11.02 -14.64
N THR A 44 -14.60 -10.92 -15.89
CA THR A 44 -13.69 -9.87 -16.34
C THR A 44 -14.18 -9.31 -17.67
N GLU A 45 -14.05 -8.02 -17.88
CA GLU A 45 -14.45 -7.38 -19.14
C GLU A 45 -13.55 -7.81 -20.30
N SER A 46 -12.28 -8.07 -20.03
CA SER A 46 -11.28 -8.41 -21.06
C SER A 46 -11.38 -9.82 -21.63
N GLY A 47 -12.05 -10.75 -20.94
CA GLY A 47 -12.04 -12.17 -21.29
C GLY A 47 -10.64 -12.80 -21.34
N ASN A 48 -9.62 -12.11 -20.82
CA ASN A 48 -8.22 -12.51 -20.85
C ASN A 48 -7.97 -13.64 -19.85
N PRO A 49 -7.43 -14.80 -20.25
CA PRO A 49 -7.06 -15.88 -19.34
C PRO A 49 -5.96 -15.48 -18.33
N ASN A 50 -5.15 -14.48 -18.66
CA ASN A 50 -4.14 -13.91 -17.78
C ASN A 50 -4.70 -12.67 -17.03
N GLN A 51 -5.75 -12.86 -16.25
CA GLN A 51 -6.45 -11.83 -15.52
C GLN A 51 -5.52 -11.14 -14.53
N SER A 52 -5.38 -9.81 -14.64
CA SER A 52 -4.71 -9.02 -13.62
C SER A 52 -5.60 -8.87 -12.38
N ILE A 53 -5.01 -8.49 -11.24
CA ILE A 53 -5.82 -8.14 -10.06
C ILE A 53 -6.76 -6.97 -10.39
N GLN A 54 -6.35 -6.03 -11.24
CA GLN A 54 -7.20 -4.94 -11.71
C GLN A 54 -8.47 -5.46 -12.39
N ASP A 55 -8.36 -6.45 -13.27
CA ASP A 55 -9.52 -7.08 -13.94
C ASP A 55 -10.45 -7.77 -12.90
N LEU A 56 -9.89 -8.36 -11.84
CA LEU A 56 -10.68 -8.96 -10.76
C LEU A 56 -11.47 -7.92 -9.97
N LEU A 57 -10.89 -6.75 -9.75
CA LEU A 57 -11.51 -5.66 -8.99
C LEU A 57 -12.77 -5.10 -9.65
N GLU A 58 -12.88 -5.13 -10.98
CA GLU A 58 -14.04 -4.59 -11.71
C GLU A 58 -15.37 -5.30 -11.35
N SER A 59 -15.29 -6.56 -10.95
CA SER A 59 -16.44 -7.34 -10.45
C SER A 59 -16.09 -8.03 -9.12
N TRP A 60 -15.47 -7.30 -8.20
CA TRP A 60 -14.83 -7.85 -7.02
C TRP A 60 -15.71 -8.80 -6.21
N ASP A 61 -16.92 -8.42 -5.85
CA ASP A 61 -17.77 -9.23 -4.98
C ASP A 61 -18.07 -10.61 -5.60
N ALA A 62 -18.34 -10.64 -6.91
CA ALA A 62 -18.57 -11.88 -7.66
C ALA A 62 -17.28 -12.70 -7.83
N ASN A 63 -16.17 -12.01 -8.15
CA ASN A 63 -14.88 -12.67 -8.34
C ASN A 63 -14.32 -13.20 -7.01
N PHE A 64 -14.51 -12.49 -5.91
CA PHE A 64 -14.10 -12.96 -4.58
C PHE A 64 -14.83 -14.26 -4.21
N ALA A 65 -16.16 -14.34 -4.44
CA ALA A 65 -16.92 -15.57 -4.22
C ALA A 65 -16.39 -16.73 -5.08
N THR A 66 -16.10 -16.48 -6.37
CA THR A 66 -15.51 -17.48 -7.27
C THR A 66 -14.10 -17.89 -6.83
N LEU A 67 -13.27 -16.94 -6.37
CA LEU A 67 -11.95 -17.25 -5.83
C LEU A 67 -12.03 -18.15 -4.60
N GLN A 68 -13.01 -17.94 -3.71
CA GLN A 68 -13.24 -18.83 -2.57
C GLN A 68 -13.60 -20.26 -3.01
N GLU A 69 -14.43 -20.40 -4.07
CA GLU A 69 -14.75 -21.71 -4.64
C GLU A 69 -13.53 -22.39 -5.28
N ILE A 70 -12.68 -21.62 -5.97
CA ILE A 70 -11.41 -22.13 -6.54
C ILE A 70 -10.50 -22.62 -5.41
N VAL A 71 -10.33 -21.84 -4.34
CA VAL A 71 -9.50 -22.24 -3.19
C VAL A 71 -10.06 -23.51 -2.53
N ALA A 72 -11.37 -23.60 -2.34
CA ALA A 72 -12.00 -24.80 -1.79
C ALA A 72 -11.77 -26.05 -2.68
N PHE A 73 -11.79 -25.88 -4.01
CA PHE A 73 -11.43 -26.96 -4.96
C PHE A 73 -9.96 -27.37 -4.79
N LEU A 74 -9.04 -26.38 -4.78
CA LEU A 74 -7.60 -26.64 -4.61
C LEU A 74 -7.28 -27.37 -3.30
N ASP A 75 -8.00 -27.06 -2.23
CA ASP A 75 -7.83 -27.73 -0.93
C ASP A 75 -8.35 -29.17 -0.94
N LYS A 76 -9.51 -29.39 -1.54
CA LYS A 76 -10.13 -30.71 -1.60
C LYS A 76 -9.30 -31.69 -2.43
N ASP A 77 -8.83 -31.27 -3.58
CA ASP A 77 -8.11 -32.14 -4.53
C ASP A 77 -6.60 -32.20 -4.24
N GLY A 78 -6.10 -31.34 -3.34
CA GLY A 78 -4.66 -31.18 -3.11
C GLY A 78 -3.88 -30.62 -4.32
N ALA A 79 -4.61 -30.22 -5.39
CA ALA A 79 -4.02 -29.74 -6.63
C ALA A 79 -3.32 -28.38 -6.43
N ARG A 80 -2.16 -28.24 -7.02
CA ARG A 80 -1.37 -26.99 -6.97
C ARG A 80 -0.86 -26.63 -8.37
N PRO A 81 -1.77 -26.33 -9.33
CA PRO A 81 -1.39 -26.08 -10.72
C PRO A 81 -0.50 -24.83 -10.83
N GLY A 82 0.64 -24.98 -11.49
CA GLY A 82 1.61 -23.91 -11.67
C GLY A 82 2.21 -23.36 -10.37
N ALA A 83 2.18 -24.15 -9.28
CA ALA A 83 2.68 -23.74 -7.98
C ALA A 83 4.18 -23.42 -7.99
N THR A 84 4.55 -22.32 -7.34
CA THR A 84 5.95 -21.91 -7.15
C THR A 84 6.07 -21.28 -5.75
N PRO A 85 7.09 -21.60 -4.96
CA PRO A 85 7.33 -20.92 -3.70
C PRO A 85 7.47 -19.41 -3.91
N VAL A 86 6.81 -18.60 -3.08
CA VAL A 86 6.85 -17.11 -3.21
C VAL A 86 8.29 -16.58 -3.17
N LYS A 87 9.16 -17.20 -2.37
CA LYS A 87 10.57 -16.81 -2.25
C LYS A 87 11.40 -16.93 -3.55
N ASP A 88 10.93 -17.74 -4.50
CA ASP A 88 11.60 -17.98 -5.79
C ASP A 88 11.05 -17.06 -6.90
N LEU A 89 10.20 -16.11 -6.54
CA LEU A 89 9.51 -15.20 -7.44
C LEU A 89 9.83 -13.75 -7.13
N THR A 90 9.76 -12.90 -8.16
CA THR A 90 9.86 -11.43 -7.98
C THR A 90 8.46 -10.84 -7.87
N PRO A 91 8.05 -10.32 -6.69
CA PRO A 91 6.75 -9.69 -6.52
C PRO A 91 6.67 -8.37 -7.29
N LYS A 92 5.54 -8.15 -7.96
CA LYS A 92 5.18 -6.89 -8.61
C LYS A 92 4.06 -6.21 -7.81
N PRO A 93 3.84 -4.89 -8.00
CA PRO A 93 2.72 -4.23 -7.34
C PRO A 93 1.40 -4.97 -7.60
N PRO A 94 0.62 -5.33 -6.58
CA PRO A 94 -0.64 -6.06 -6.78
C PRO A 94 -1.64 -5.29 -7.64
N VAL A 95 -1.68 -3.97 -7.54
CA VAL A 95 -2.42 -3.06 -8.43
C VAL A 95 -1.40 -2.34 -9.30
N ALA A 96 -1.22 -2.81 -10.52
CA ALA A 96 -0.13 -2.32 -11.38
C ALA A 96 -0.39 -0.94 -11.99
N ARG A 97 -1.65 -0.50 -12.07
CA ARG A 97 -2.06 0.79 -12.67
C ARG A 97 -3.21 1.41 -11.88
N PRO A 98 -2.96 1.89 -10.65
CA PRO A 98 -3.99 2.62 -9.91
C PRO A 98 -4.36 3.91 -10.63
N GLY A 99 -5.65 4.27 -10.57
CA GLY A 99 -6.13 5.55 -11.11
C GLY A 99 -5.63 6.71 -10.27
N LYS A 100 -5.80 6.61 -8.96
CA LYS A 100 -5.37 7.58 -7.96
C LYS A 100 -4.72 6.87 -6.78
N MET A 101 -3.69 7.48 -6.22
CA MET A 101 -3.07 7.04 -4.97
C MET A 101 -3.16 8.19 -3.96
N PHE A 102 -4.09 8.06 -3.02
CA PHE A 102 -4.28 8.99 -1.92
C PHE A 102 -3.36 8.62 -0.76
N TYR A 103 -2.73 9.62 -0.17
CA TYR A 103 -1.82 9.47 0.96
C TYR A 103 -2.25 10.39 2.09
N ALA A 104 -2.32 9.87 3.31
CA ALA A 104 -2.69 10.64 4.48
C ALA A 104 -1.45 11.26 5.14
N ALA A 105 -1.43 12.58 5.28
CA ALA A 105 -0.38 13.28 6.01
C ALA A 105 -0.72 13.37 7.50
N GLN A 106 0.28 13.11 8.37
CA GLN A 106 0.21 13.29 9.82
C GLN A 106 -1.01 12.60 10.46
N ASN A 107 -1.21 11.34 10.17
CA ASN A 107 -2.39 10.58 10.62
C ASN A 107 -2.14 9.69 11.85
N PHE A 108 -0.99 9.80 12.51
CA PHE A 108 -0.70 9.16 13.79
C PHE A 108 -0.28 10.20 14.81
N GLN A 109 -0.80 10.13 16.03
CA GLN A 109 -0.49 11.09 17.08
C GLN A 109 1.02 11.14 17.37
N GLU A 110 1.66 9.98 17.49
CA GLU A 110 3.10 9.90 17.74
C GLU A 110 3.93 10.57 16.64
N HIS A 111 3.53 10.40 15.37
CA HIS A 111 4.17 11.06 14.24
C HIS A 111 3.96 12.57 14.27
N VAL A 112 2.75 13.05 14.62
CA VAL A 112 2.48 14.49 14.81
C VAL A 112 3.41 15.07 15.87
N ASP A 113 3.51 14.41 17.03
CA ASP A 113 4.36 14.87 18.13
C ASP A 113 5.85 14.88 17.76
N GLU A 114 6.28 13.87 16.99
CA GLU A 114 7.63 13.78 16.44
C GLU A 114 7.94 14.94 15.50
N MET A 115 7.04 15.27 14.57
CA MET A 115 7.21 16.39 13.64
C MET A 115 7.22 17.74 14.36
N ILE A 116 6.44 17.91 15.42
CA ILE A 116 6.48 19.10 16.26
C ILE A 116 7.86 19.23 16.93
N ARG A 117 8.38 18.16 17.53
CA ARG A 117 9.71 18.15 18.16
C ARG A 117 10.83 18.42 17.14
N ALA A 118 10.71 17.92 15.92
CA ALA A 118 11.65 18.16 14.82
C ALA A 118 11.56 19.57 14.22
N GLY A 119 10.70 20.46 14.74
CA GLY A 119 10.55 21.83 14.27
C GLY A 119 9.83 21.97 12.92
N MET A 120 9.15 20.93 12.46
CA MET A 120 8.43 20.91 11.19
C MET A 120 7.06 21.59 11.26
N SER A 121 6.58 21.93 12.48
CA SER A 121 5.37 22.72 12.68
C SER A 121 5.57 24.17 12.27
N PRO A 122 4.51 24.88 11.82
CA PRO A 122 4.57 26.32 11.57
C PRO A 122 5.06 27.05 12.80
N THR A 123 5.93 28.04 12.60
CA THR A 123 6.43 28.91 13.68
C THR A 123 5.37 29.90 14.16
N THR A 124 4.33 30.16 13.35
CA THR A 124 3.24 31.10 13.62
C THR A 124 1.89 30.47 13.25
N GLY A 125 0.85 30.81 14.01
CA GLY A 125 -0.52 30.31 13.81
C GLY A 125 -0.84 29.03 14.59
N PRO A 126 -2.08 28.54 14.42
CA PRO A 126 -2.53 27.30 15.07
C PRO A 126 -1.68 26.10 14.62
N LYS A 127 -1.30 25.25 15.55
CA LYS A 127 -0.58 24.00 15.27
C LYS A 127 -1.57 22.83 15.28
N PHE A 128 -1.42 21.92 14.34
CA PHE A 128 -2.12 20.66 14.40
C PHE A 128 -1.55 19.81 15.55
N THR A 129 -2.40 19.44 16.49
CA THR A 129 -2.02 18.68 17.70
C THR A 129 -2.47 17.23 17.65
N GLY A 130 -3.10 16.79 16.54
CA GLY A 130 -3.73 15.47 16.42
C GLY A 130 -5.20 15.46 16.89
N GLU A 131 -5.74 16.59 17.37
CA GLU A 131 -7.12 16.67 17.86
C GLU A 131 -8.12 16.61 16.69
N LYS A 132 -8.74 15.44 16.53
CA LYS A 132 -9.67 15.12 15.44
C LYS A 132 -10.89 16.04 15.36
N SER A 133 -11.39 16.51 16.51
CA SER A 133 -12.57 17.38 16.60
C SER A 133 -12.39 18.74 15.92
N THR A 134 -11.14 19.19 15.74
CA THR A 134 -10.80 20.52 15.22
C THR A 134 -10.35 20.51 13.76
N THR A 135 -10.28 19.33 13.13
CA THR A 135 -9.68 19.19 11.79
C THR A 135 -10.36 18.09 10.97
N ARG A 136 -9.88 17.90 9.74
CA ARG A 136 -10.29 16.87 8.79
C ARG A 136 -9.08 16.11 8.30
N PRO A 137 -9.22 14.92 7.69
CA PRO A 137 -8.12 14.24 7.04
C PRO A 137 -7.37 15.18 6.08
N TYR A 138 -6.04 15.14 6.10
CA TYR A 138 -5.24 15.80 5.07
C TYR A 138 -4.74 14.74 4.11
N LEU A 139 -5.23 14.78 2.87
CA LEU A 139 -4.84 13.84 1.82
C LEU A 139 -4.10 14.57 0.70
N PHE A 140 -3.09 13.91 0.16
CA PHE A 140 -2.39 14.33 -1.05
C PHE A 140 -2.33 13.16 -2.04
N LEU A 141 -1.93 13.44 -3.27
CA LEU A 141 -1.80 12.41 -4.32
C LEU A 141 -0.32 12.21 -4.65
N LYS A 142 0.08 10.96 -4.82
CA LYS A 142 1.32 10.61 -5.51
C LYS A 142 0.99 10.18 -6.94
N ALA A 143 1.91 10.49 -7.86
CA ALA A 143 1.78 10.03 -9.23
C ALA A 143 1.83 8.50 -9.31
N PRO A 144 0.97 7.82 -10.08
CA PRO A 144 1.02 6.36 -10.23
C PRO A 144 2.36 5.84 -10.76
N SER A 145 3.16 6.66 -11.43
CA SER A 145 4.54 6.32 -11.87
C SER A 145 5.52 6.09 -10.72
N CYS A 146 5.20 6.53 -9.49
CA CYS A 146 6.02 6.27 -8.31
C CYS A 146 5.96 4.82 -7.82
N LEU A 147 5.03 4.03 -8.35
CA LEU A 147 4.77 2.67 -7.89
C LEU A 147 5.99 1.77 -8.09
N ALA A 148 6.30 0.98 -7.06
CA ALA A 148 7.34 -0.05 -7.09
C ALA A 148 6.83 -1.35 -6.48
N GLY A 149 7.45 -2.46 -6.85
CA GLY A 149 7.19 -3.77 -6.25
C GLY A 149 7.83 -3.91 -4.87
N ALA A 150 7.38 -4.92 -4.14
CA ALA A 150 7.80 -5.17 -2.77
C ALA A 150 9.33 -5.42 -2.61
N ASN A 151 10.01 -5.85 -3.69
CA ASN A 151 11.44 -6.13 -3.67
C ASN A 151 12.20 -5.37 -4.77
N ASP A 152 11.60 -4.30 -5.33
CA ASP A 152 12.30 -3.49 -6.32
C ASP A 152 13.38 -2.63 -5.65
N ASP A 153 14.50 -2.45 -6.34
CA ASP A 153 15.49 -1.45 -5.97
C ASP A 153 14.91 -0.04 -6.17
N ILE A 154 15.19 0.85 -5.23
CA ILE A 154 14.76 2.26 -5.26
C ILE A 154 15.99 3.14 -5.49
N ALA A 155 15.98 3.91 -6.57
CA ALA A 155 17.04 4.86 -6.83
C ALA A 155 16.97 6.06 -5.87
N VAL A 156 18.10 6.41 -5.27
CA VAL A 156 18.25 7.68 -4.55
C VAL A 156 18.57 8.75 -5.58
N PRO A 157 17.68 9.75 -5.81
CA PRO A 157 17.97 10.80 -6.76
C PRO A 157 19.23 11.58 -6.36
N SER A 158 20.05 11.95 -7.34
CA SER A 158 21.38 12.52 -7.09
C SER A 158 21.36 13.89 -6.39
N ASP A 159 20.25 14.62 -6.49
CA ASP A 159 20.02 15.92 -5.87
C ASP A 159 19.28 15.83 -4.51
N VAL A 160 18.85 14.63 -4.08
CA VAL A 160 18.18 14.41 -2.80
C VAL A 160 19.17 13.96 -1.72
N LYS A 161 19.20 14.67 -0.61
CA LYS A 161 20.08 14.38 0.54
C LYS A 161 19.36 13.75 1.73
N LYS A 162 18.03 13.83 1.75
CA LYS A 162 17.21 13.41 2.89
C LYS A 162 16.09 12.49 2.43
N VAL A 163 16.46 11.32 1.90
CA VAL A 163 15.49 10.27 1.61
C VAL A 163 15.05 9.63 2.92
N ASP A 164 13.75 9.56 3.14
CA ASP A 164 13.12 9.10 4.38
C ASP A 164 12.11 7.99 4.10
N TRP A 165 11.76 7.26 5.14
CA TRP A 165 10.81 6.14 5.14
C TRP A 165 9.53 6.49 5.89
N GLU A 166 8.42 5.88 5.47
CA GLU A 166 7.12 5.95 6.13
C GLU A 166 6.39 4.62 5.89
N ALA A 167 6.52 3.67 6.85
CA ALA A 167 5.82 2.39 6.80
C ALA A 167 4.32 2.57 7.02
N GLU A 168 3.49 2.02 6.13
CA GLU A 168 2.05 2.25 6.12
C GLU A 168 1.25 1.01 5.71
N ILE A 169 -0.04 1.03 6.03
CA ILE A 169 -1.05 0.17 5.44
C ILE A 169 -1.77 0.92 4.31
N ALA A 170 -2.10 0.20 3.25
CA ALA A 170 -2.93 0.71 2.17
C ALA A 170 -4.18 -0.13 1.96
N CYS A 171 -5.30 0.49 1.58
CA CYS A 171 -6.47 -0.22 1.08
C CYS A 171 -6.72 0.06 -0.40
N VAL A 172 -7.35 -0.91 -1.06
CA VAL A 172 -7.67 -0.88 -2.50
C VAL A 172 -9.18 -0.79 -2.70
N ILE A 173 -9.62 0.16 -3.50
CA ILE A 173 -11.03 0.36 -3.82
C ILE A 173 -11.50 -0.67 -4.86
N SER A 174 -12.64 -1.31 -4.60
CA SER A 174 -13.23 -2.35 -5.44
C SER A 174 -14.33 -1.88 -6.38
N LYS A 175 -14.87 -0.68 -6.17
CA LYS A 175 -15.96 -0.14 -6.98
C LYS A 175 -16.04 1.37 -6.89
N ARG A 176 -16.59 1.96 -7.96
CA ARG A 176 -16.81 3.41 -8.02
C ARG A 176 -17.77 3.89 -6.95
N GLY A 177 -17.43 5.03 -6.32
CA GLY A 177 -18.31 5.69 -5.35
C GLY A 177 -18.10 7.19 -5.28
N LYS A 178 -19.12 7.88 -4.81
CA LYS A 178 -19.14 9.32 -4.54
C LYS A 178 -19.96 9.59 -3.30
N ARG A 179 -19.51 10.48 -2.39
CA ARG A 179 -20.19 10.81 -1.12
C ARG A 179 -20.48 9.56 -0.28
N ILE A 180 -19.47 8.71 -0.16
CA ILE A 180 -19.53 7.48 0.62
C ILE A 180 -19.51 7.88 2.10
N LYS A 181 -20.45 7.36 2.88
CA LYS A 181 -20.44 7.56 4.33
C LYS A 181 -19.48 6.58 5.00
N GLY A 182 -18.78 7.04 6.06
CA GLY A 182 -17.75 6.26 6.75
C GLY A 182 -18.22 4.85 7.13
N GLU A 183 -19.44 4.71 7.65
CA GLU A 183 -20.06 3.42 7.99
C GLU A 183 -20.22 2.45 6.82
N ARG A 184 -20.19 2.95 5.58
CA ARG A 184 -20.29 2.19 4.34
C ARG A 184 -18.97 2.10 3.57
N ALA A 185 -17.92 2.76 4.05
CA ALA A 185 -16.66 2.89 3.31
C ALA A 185 -16.01 1.52 3.05
N LEU A 186 -16.06 0.61 4.02
CA LEU A 186 -15.52 -0.74 3.85
C LEU A 186 -16.27 -1.58 2.79
N ASP A 187 -17.50 -1.24 2.43
CA ASP A 187 -18.20 -1.89 1.30
C ASP A 187 -17.50 -1.63 -0.04
N TYR A 188 -16.65 -0.61 -0.09
CA TYR A 188 -15.88 -0.21 -1.27
C TYR A 188 -14.44 -0.72 -1.25
N VAL A 189 -14.00 -1.38 -0.18
CA VAL A 189 -12.64 -1.89 -0.04
C VAL A 189 -12.57 -3.36 -0.45
N ALA A 190 -11.66 -3.69 -1.37
CA ALA A 190 -11.35 -5.06 -1.76
C ALA A 190 -10.46 -5.76 -0.74
N GLY A 191 -9.42 -5.08 -0.28
CA GLY A 191 -8.41 -5.63 0.61
C GLY A 191 -7.32 -4.64 0.97
N TRP A 192 -6.28 -5.15 1.60
CA TRP A 192 -5.21 -4.40 2.24
C TRP A 192 -3.84 -4.83 1.73
N MET A 193 -2.88 -3.90 1.76
CA MET A 193 -1.49 -4.12 1.35
C MET A 193 -0.52 -3.42 2.31
N THR A 194 0.70 -3.94 2.40
CA THR A 194 1.83 -3.22 2.98
C THR A 194 2.35 -2.21 1.96
N THR A 195 2.75 -1.02 2.41
CA THR A 195 3.35 0.02 1.56
C THR A 195 4.34 0.87 2.33
N ASN A 196 5.09 1.71 1.61
CA ASN A 196 5.95 2.72 2.19
C ASN A 196 5.83 4.03 1.40
N ASP A 197 5.64 5.16 2.11
CA ASP A 197 5.59 6.49 1.51
C ASP A 197 6.99 7.13 1.53
N VAL A 198 7.89 6.60 0.70
CA VAL A 198 9.26 7.13 0.58
C VAL A 198 9.22 8.61 0.22
N SER A 199 10.06 9.39 0.87
CA SER A 199 9.99 10.86 0.87
C SER A 199 11.36 11.50 0.63
N ALA A 200 11.41 12.56 -0.18
CA ALA A 200 12.55 13.48 -0.31
C ALA A 200 12.29 14.71 0.56
N ARG A 201 12.73 14.68 1.83
CA ARG A 201 12.37 15.70 2.83
C ARG A 201 12.93 17.08 2.51
N ASP A 202 14.12 17.15 1.94
CA ASP A 202 14.76 18.40 1.57
C ASP A 202 14.14 19.08 0.34
N LEU A 203 13.41 18.33 -0.48
CA LEU A 203 12.68 18.87 -1.63
C LEU A 203 11.21 19.19 -1.33
N GLN A 204 10.70 18.73 -0.19
CA GLN A 204 9.30 18.96 0.20
C GLN A 204 9.00 20.40 0.58
N ILE A 205 10.01 21.18 0.98
CA ILE A 205 9.85 22.57 1.39
C ILE A 205 10.49 23.50 0.36
N ARG A 206 9.70 24.44 -0.16
CA ARG A 206 10.11 25.44 -1.14
C ARG A 206 10.49 26.75 -0.44
N THR A 207 11.77 27.06 -0.43
CA THR A 207 12.28 28.35 0.09
C THR A 207 12.13 29.50 -0.90
N ASP A 208 12.10 29.18 -2.21
CA ASP A 208 11.86 30.14 -3.31
C ASP A 208 10.38 30.53 -3.47
N ARG A 209 9.46 29.81 -2.79
CA ARG A 209 8.02 30.06 -2.78
C ARG A 209 7.47 30.16 -1.35
N PRO A 210 7.90 31.11 -0.53
CA PRO A 210 7.61 31.14 0.91
C PRO A 210 6.11 31.17 1.24
N GLY A 211 5.28 31.72 0.36
CA GLY A 211 3.82 31.73 0.53
C GLY A 211 3.14 30.39 0.30
N LEU A 212 3.72 29.49 -0.51
CA LEU A 212 3.20 28.14 -0.79
C LEU A 212 3.83 27.06 0.10
N ARG A 213 5.06 27.25 0.53
CA ARG A 213 5.89 26.45 1.45
C ARG A 213 6.11 24.99 1.05
N SER A 214 5.08 24.23 0.69
CA SER A 214 5.16 22.80 0.45
C SER A 214 5.12 22.45 -1.03
N ASP A 215 5.95 21.48 -1.43
CA ASP A 215 5.95 20.87 -2.76
C ASP A 215 5.79 19.35 -2.61
N TRP A 216 4.54 18.89 -2.58
CA TRP A 216 4.22 17.48 -2.40
C TRP A 216 4.60 16.63 -3.62
N LEU A 217 4.57 17.21 -4.83
CA LEU A 217 5.03 16.50 -6.02
C LEU A 217 6.53 16.19 -5.90
N ASN A 218 7.33 17.21 -5.64
CA ASN A 218 8.78 17.07 -5.55
C ASN A 218 9.24 16.28 -4.31
N GLY A 219 8.54 16.44 -3.20
CA GLY A 219 8.88 15.72 -1.97
C GLY A 219 8.44 14.25 -1.92
N LYS A 220 7.49 13.83 -2.76
CA LYS A 220 6.82 12.52 -2.59
C LYS A 220 6.72 11.70 -3.88
N SER A 221 6.85 12.30 -5.07
CA SER A 221 6.52 11.64 -6.33
C SER A 221 7.72 11.34 -7.23
N HIS A 222 8.86 10.95 -6.64
CA HIS A 222 9.97 10.38 -7.41
C HIS A 222 9.64 8.95 -7.85
N ASP A 223 10.24 8.50 -8.92
CA ASP A 223 10.06 7.15 -9.43
C ASP A 223 10.39 6.11 -8.34
N LYS A 224 9.52 5.11 -8.22
CA LYS A 224 9.62 4.03 -7.23
C LYS A 224 9.51 4.46 -5.76
N PHE A 225 9.12 5.68 -5.44
CA PHE A 225 8.91 6.13 -4.04
C PHE A 225 7.60 5.65 -3.41
N ALA A 226 6.91 4.69 -4.06
CA ALA A 226 5.72 4.05 -3.55
C ALA A 226 5.81 2.52 -3.66
N PRO A 227 6.75 1.85 -2.98
CA PRO A 227 6.78 0.38 -2.96
C PRO A 227 5.53 -0.16 -2.28
N MET A 228 4.89 -1.19 -2.90
CA MET A 228 3.64 -1.81 -2.43
C MET A 228 3.64 -3.31 -2.65
N GLY A 229 3.00 -4.01 -1.76
CA GLY A 229 2.80 -5.45 -1.82
C GLY A 229 3.39 -6.20 -0.63
N PRO A 230 3.82 -7.44 -0.78
CA PRO A 230 3.81 -8.26 -2.00
C PRO A 230 2.43 -8.78 -2.39
N PHE A 231 1.42 -8.60 -1.52
CA PHE A 231 0.08 -9.17 -1.66
C PHE A 231 -1.00 -8.11 -1.55
N LEU A 232 -2.13 -8.34 -2.24
CA LEU A 232 -3.43 -7.84 -1.86
C LEU A 232 -4.10 -8.91 -0.99
N VAL A 233 -4.33 -8.61 0.28
CA VAL A 233 -5.04 -9.48 1.22
C VAL A 233 -6.50 -9.08 1.24
N PRO A 234 -7.44 -9.92 0.78
CA PRO A 234 -8.87 -9.61 0.81
C PRO A 234 -9.33 -9.18 2.21
N LYS A 235 -10.16 -8.14 2.28
CA LYS A 235 -10.63 -7.59 3.57
C LYS A 235 -11.31 -8.62 4.49
N ALA A 236 -11.92 -9.65 3.89
CA ALA A 236 -12.58 -10.73 4.62
C ALA A 236 -11.60 -11.54 5.49
N PHE A 237 -10.30 -11.49 5.19
CA PHE A 237 -9.24 -12.18 5.94
C PHE A 237 -8.42 -11.25 6.83
N VAL A 238 -8.82 -9.98 6.93
CA VAL A 238 -8.27 -8.99 7.86
C VAL A 238 -9.38 -8.51 8.79
N PRO A 239 -9.70 -9.26 9.84
CA PRO A 239 -10.89 -9.02 10.66
C PRO A 239 -10.85 -7.70 11.43
N ASN A 240 -9.65 -7.21 11.70
CA ASN A 240 -9.48 -5.94 12.43
C ASN A 240 -8.30 -5.14 11.85
N HIS A 241 -8.54 -4.42 10.75
CA HIS A 241 -7.54 -3.53 10.14
C HIS A 241 -7.13 -2.35 11.03
N MET A 242 -7.89 -2.08 12.11
CA MET A 242 -7.59 -1.06 13.11
C MET A 242 -6.76 -1.59 14.29
N ASN A 243 -6.18 -2.79 14.17
CA ASN A 243 -5.27 -3.34 15.19
C ASN A 243 -4.24 -4.26 14.55
N LEU A 244 -3.42 -3.72 13.67
CA LEU A 244 -2.32 -4.42 13.01
C LEU A 244 -1.00 -3.76 13.39
N PHE A 245 0.02 -4.56 13.70
CA PHE A 245 1.36 -4.05 13.90
C PHE A 245 1.99 -3.60 12.59
N ILE A 246 2.65 -2.43 12.64
CA ILE A 246 3.46 -1.88 11.56
C ILE A 246 4.90 -1.84 12.04
N ARG A 247 5.81 -2.44 11.28
CA ARG A 247 7.22 -2.47 11.62
C ARG A 247 8.08 -2.10 10.42
N LEU A 248 9.11 -1.30 10.68
CA LEU A 248 10.15 -1.02 9.70
C LEU A 248 11.52 -1.21 10.31
N THR A 249 12.41 -1.85 9.55
CA THR A 249 13.84 -1.91 9.86
C THR A 249 14.65 -1.26 8.74
N LEU A 250 15.74 -0.60 9.11
CA LEU A 250 16.76 -0.14 8.19
C LEU A 250 18.07 -0.81 8.56
N ASN A 251 18.64 -1.59 7.64
CA ASN A 251 19.85 -2.42 7.88
C ASN A 251 19.72 -3.31 9.13
N GLY A 252 18.53 -3.90 9.32
CA GLY A 252 18.21 -4.75 10.47
C GLY A 252 17.87 -4.02 11.78
N ALA A 253 18.13 -2.71 11.86
CA ALA A 253 17.78 -1.93 13.05
C ALA A 253 16.33 -1.44 12.97
N VAL A 254 15.52 -1.70 14.00
CA VAL A 254 14.13 -1.24 14.07
C VAL A 254 14.09 0.28 14.13
N LYS A 255 13.32 0.88 13.22
CA LYS A 255 13.09 2.32 13.12
C LYS A 255 11.64 2.69 13.44
N GLN A 256 10.68 1.92 12.94
CA GLN A 256 9.26 2.10 13.27
C GLN A 256 8.69 0.82 13.87
N ASN A 257 7.84 0.99 14.88
CA ASN A 257 7.13 -0.11 15.54
C ASN A 257 5.83 0.44 16.12
N GLY A 258 4.80 0.54 15.29
CA GLY A 258 3.51 1.12 15.61
C GLY A 258 2.35 0.15 15.44
N ASN A 259 1.14 0.64 15.65
CA ASN A 259 -0.08 -0.13 15.49
C ASN A 259 -1.18 0.75 14.86
N THR A 260 -1.95 0.21 13.93
CA THR A 260 -3.02 0.94 13.23
C THR A 260 -4.13 1.45 14.16
N SER A 261 -4.23 0.94 15.40
CA SER A 261 -5.15 1.49 16.42
C SER A 261 -4.84 2.94 16.81
N GLN A 262 -3.67 3.45 16.43
CA GLN A 262 -3.23 4.82 16.72
C GLN A 262 -3.58 5.82 15.59
N PHE A 263 -4.34 5.42 14.58
CA PHE A 263 -4.83 6.35 13.56
C PHE A 263 -5.64 7.50 14.18
N ILE A 264 -5.36 8.74 13.77
CA ILE A 264 -6.19 9.90 14.07
C ILE A 264 -7.49 9.82 13.27
N PHE A 265 -7.38 9.61 11.96
CA PHE A 265 -8.51 9.37 11.08
C PHE A 265 -8.44 7.95 10.53
N THR A 266 -9.52 7.20 10.67
CA THR A 266 -9.61 5.83 10.16
C THR A 266 -9.62 5.82 8.63
N PRO A 267 -9.29 4.68 7.99
CA PRO A 267 -9.41 4.55 6.54
C PRO A 267 -10.82 4.89 6.02
N GLU A 268 -11.85 4.55 6.78
CA GLU A 268 -13.25 4.85 6.46
C GLU A 268 -13.50 6.36 6.37
N GLU A 269 -12.96 7.12 7.32
CA GLU A 269 -13.09 8.58 7.35
C GLU A 269 -12.26 9.25 6.24
N GLN A 270 -11.14 8.67 5.87
CA GLN A 270 -10.33 9.13 4.73
C GLN A 270 -11.07 8.91 3.41
N ILE A 271 -11.72 7.73 3.23
CA ILE A 271 -12.54 7.43 2.06
C ILE A 271 -13.76 8.36 2.01
N GLU A 272 -14.45 8.58 3.12
CA GLU A 272 -15.56 9.54 3.20
C GLU A 272 -15.11 10.91 2.74
N TYR A 273 -14.03 11.44 3.34
CA TYR A 273 -13.49 12.75 3.01
C TYR A 273 -13.11 12.89 1.53
N ALA A 274 -12.36 11.94 0.99
CA ALA A 274 -11.97 11.97 -0.42
C ALA A 274 -13.18 11.86 -1.35
N SER A 275 -14.13 10.99 -1.03
CA SER A 275 -15.32 10.77 -1.86
C SER A 275 -16.30 11.95 -1.84
N ASP A 276 -16.26 12.82 -0.86
CA ASP A 276 -17.00 14.08 -0.87
C ASP A 276 -16.42 15.08 -1.88
N ILE A 277 -15.11 15.02 -2.13
CA ILE A 277 -14.42 15.91 -3.08
C ILE A 277 -14.54 15.39 -4.51
N LEU A 278 -14.21 14.11 -4.74
CA LEU A 278 -14.15 13.49 -6.07
C LEU A 278 -14.68 12.05 -6.03
N SER A 279 -15.00 11.46 -7.17
CA SER A 279 -15.33 10.04 -7.23
C SER A 279 -14.09 9.18 -6.98
N VAL A 280 -14.21 8.19 -6.11
CA VAL A 280 -13.25 7.09 -6.04
C VAL A 280 -13.61 6.05 -7.10
N GLU A 281 -12.60 5.40 -7.66
CA GLU A 281 -12.76 4.45 -8.76
C GLU A 281 -12.14 3.09 -8.37
N THR A 282 -12.54 2.05 -9.09
CA THR A 282 -11.97 0.71 -8.93
C THR A 282 -10.45 0.75 -9.12
N GLY A 283 -9.71 0.17 -8.19
CA GLY A 283 -8.24 0.16 -8.21
C GLY A 283 -7.58 1.43 -7.65
N ASP A 284 -8.33 2.44 -7.20
CA ASP A 284 -7.76 3.53 -6.42
C ASP A 284 -7.20 2.99 -5.10
N ILE A 285 -6.13 3.61 -4.61
CA ILE A 285 -5.42 3.19 -3.40
C ILE A 285 -5.45 4.31 -2.37
N PHE A 286 -5.77 3.97 -1.12
CA PHE A 286 -5.63 4.84 0.03
C PHE A 286 -4.51 4.34 0.92
N VAL A 287 -3.50 5.16 1.13
CA VAL A 287 -2.36 4.94 2.00
C VAL A 287 -2.60 5.75 3.27
N CYS A 288 -2.69 5.07 4.42
CA CYS A 288 -3.47 5.55 5.56
C CYS A 288 -2.67 6.36 6.60
N GLY A 289 -1.38 6.60 6.35
CA GLY A 289 -0.51 7.35 7.26
C GLY A 289 0.46 6.45 8.03
N THR A 290 1.58 7.04 8.45
CA THR A 290 2.69 6.36 9.13
C THR A 290 2.74 6.66 10.62
N CYS A 291 3.26 5.70 11.40
CA CYS A 291 3.55 5.86 12.83
C CYS A 291 4.85 6.65 13.07
N GLY A 292 5.17 6.98 14.33
CA GLY A 292 6.44 7.58 14.71
C GLY A 292 7.66 6.73 14.37
N GLY A 293 8.85 7.35 14.42
CA GLY A 293 10.13 6.70 14.10
C GLY A 293 10.60 6.95 12.67
N VAL A 294 10.08 7.98 11.99
CA VAL A 294 10.58 8.38 10.67
C VAL A 294 11.96 9.06 10.77
N GLY A 295 12.72 9.01 9.69
CA GLY A 295 14.08 9.55 9.66
C GLY A 295 14.16 11.05 9.92
N GLN A 296 13.15 11.81 9.51
CA GLN A 296 13.06 13.25 9.79
C GLN A 296 13.03 13.55 11.29
N GLY A 297 12.36 12.71 12.09
CA GLY A 297 12.29 12.89 13.54
C GLY A 297 13.62 12.64 14.26
N THR A 298 14.44 11.74 13.72
CA THR A 298 15.74 11.36 14.29
C THR A 298 16.93 11.95 13.54
N HIS A 299 16.69 12.74 12.49
CA HIS A 299 17.70 13.25 11.56
C HIS A 299 18.59 12.16 10.95
N THR A 300 18.00 10.98 10.75
CA THR A 300 18.65 9.82 10.10
C THR A 300 17.98 9.59 8.75
N PHE A 301 18.75 9.52 7.67
CA PHE A 301 18.21 9.38 6.32
C PHE A 301 18.82 8.19 5.61
N ILE A 302 18.10 7.70 4.59
CA ILE A 302 18.52 6.58 3.75
C ILE A 302 19.71 6.99 2.88
N ASN A 303 20.68 6.10 2.76
CA ASN A 303 21.84 6.23 1.88
C ASN A 303 21.83 5.13 0.82
N VAL A 304 22.57 5.36 -0.25
CA VAL A 304 22.86 4.30 -1.23
C VAL A 304 23.53 3.11 -0.54
N GLY A 305 23.00 1.93 -0.79
CA GLY A 305 23.42 0.67 -0.17
C GLY A 305 22.56 0.22 0.99
N ASP A 306 21.73 1.09 1.58
CA ASP A 306 20.83 0.72 2.65
C ASP A 306 19.74 -0.25 2.18
N VAL A 307 19.30 -1.11 3.11
CA VAL A 307 18.20 -2.07 2.92
C VAL A 307 17.09 -1.77 3.92
N MET A 308 15.92 -1.48 3.39
CA MET A 308 14.71 -1.20 4.15
C MET A 308 13.78 -2.41 4.10
N GLU A 309 13.33 -2.88 5.26
CA GLU A 309 12.25 -3.85 5.35
C GLU A 309 11.03 -3.19 5.96
N THR A 310 9.89 -3.32 5.30
CA THR A 310 8.59 -2.80 5.75
C THR A 310 7.62 -3.96 5.90
N GLU A 311 6.97 -4.09 7.05
CA GLU A 311 6.04 -5.16 7.35
C GLU A 311 4.78 -4.61 8.02
N VAL A 312 3.62 -5.07 7.56
CA VAL A 312 2.34 -4.94 8.26
C VAL A 312 1.82 -6.33 8.56
N GLU A 313 1.40 -6.54 9.80
CA GLU A 313 0.92 -7.83 10.32
C GLU A 313 -0.12 -8.47 9.39
N GLY A 314 0.16 -9.71 8.95
CA GLY A 314 -0.74 -10.47 8.07
C GLY A 314 -0.74 -10.05 6.60
N LEU A 315 -0.19 -8.88 6.25
CA LEU A 315 -0.22 -8.35 4.88
C LEU A 315 1.04 -8.68 4.07
N GLY A 316 2.13 -9.04 4.75
CA GLY A 316 3.40 -9.41 4.14
C GLY A 316 4.49 -8.37 4.34
N LYS A 317 5.70 -8.78 3.99
CA LYS A 317 6.93 -7.99 4.15
C LYS A 317 7.48 -7.60 2.79
N MET A 318 7.97 -6.37 2.70
CA MET A 318 8.73 -5.84 1.56
C MET A 318 10.19 -5.67 1.96
N THR A 319 11.10 -5.82 0.99
CA THR A 319 12.53 -5.58 1.18
C THR A 319 13.05 -4.77 0.00
N ASN A 320 13.32 -3.50 0.22
CA ASN A 320 13.79 -2.60 -0.83
C ASN A 320 15.23 -2.17 -0.55
N LYS A 321 16.10 -2.32 -1.55
CA LYS A 321 17.47 -1.83 -1.51
C LYS A 321 17.54 -0.47 -2.19
N PHE A 322 18.26 0.46 -1.57
CA PHE A 322 18.49 1.78 -2.15
C PHE A 322 19.78 1.80 -2.96
N VAL A 323 19.69 2.21 -4.21
CA VAL A 323 20.79 2.21 -5.17
C VAL A 323 21.05 3.64 -5.68
N ALA A 324 22.24 3.88 -6.23
CA ALA A 324 22.50 5.15 -6.89
C ALA A 324 21.59 5.31 -8.12
N GLU A 325 21.16 6.54 -8.38
CA GLU A 325 20.54 6.88 -9.66
C GLU A 325 21.52 6.66 -10.81
N ALA A 326 21.04 6.09 -11.92
CA ALA A 326 21.87 5.72 -13.09
C ALA A 326 22.16 6.94 -13.96
#